data_65ed40a2d0876650358fbe0d94f5d85c
#
_entry.id   65ed40a2d0876650358fbe0d94f5d85c
#
_cell.length_a   1.000
_cell.length_b   1.000
_cell.length_c   1.000
_cell.angle_alpha   90.00
_cell.angle_beta   90.00
_cell.angle_gamma   90.00
#
_symmetry.space_group_name_H-M   'P 1'
#
loop_
_entity.id
_entity.type
_entity.pdbx_description
1 polymer ?
#
loop_
_entity_poly.entity_id
_entity_poly.type
_entity_poly.pdbx_seq_one_letter_code
_entity_poly.pdbx_strand_id
1 'polypeptide(L)'
;MKSLRNPNRKPTHPGAVLREDVLPELGWTQVELANRLMVSRQTVSHLLHEQKAVTADMAIRISSAVGGTPESWLSIQQAVDLWEAGIKFKSNPALAPLFRQARMVP
;
A
#
# COMPACT_ATOMS: atom_id res chain seq x y z
N MET A 1 14.50 -12.45 -9.69
CA MET A 1 14.46 -11.75 -10.19
C MET A 1 14.45 -10.72 -9.93
N LYS A 2 14.54 -10.27 -9.96
CA LYS A 2 14.55 -9.31 -9.83
C LYS A 2 13.68 -8.61 -10.03
N SER A 3 13.12 -8.29 -9.18
CA SER A 3 12.26 -7.47 -9.51
C SER A 3 12.70 -6.31 -9.92
N LEU A 4 12.24 -5.98 -10.75
CA LEU A 4 12.68 -4.96 -11.33
C LEU A 4 11.68 -3.96 -11.36
N ARG A 5 11.34 -3.39 -10.26
CA ARG A 5 10.41 -2.33 -10.25
C ARG A 5 10.91 -1.19 -11.10
N ASN A 6 10.11 -0.80 -12.07
CA ASN A 6 10.37 0.38 -12.86
C ASN A 6 10.18 1.61 -11.97
N PRO A 7 11.20 2.46 -11.80
CA PRO A 7 11.08 3.63 -10.92
C PRO A 7 10.04 4.65 -11.39
N ASN A 8 9.59 4.58 -12.65
CA ASN A 8 8.55 5.46 -13.13
C ASN A 8 7.17 4.86 -12.98
N ARG A 9 7.06 3.68 -12.41
CA ARG A 9 5.81 2.99 -12.30
C ARG A 9 5.32 3.04 -10.86
N LYS A 10 4.05 3.37 -10.68
CA LYS A 10 3.50 3.45 -9.34
C LYS A 10 3.53 2.07 -8.68
N PRO A 11 4.01 1.99 -7.45
CA PRO A 11 3.97 0.73 -6.71
C PRO A 11 2.52 0.27 -6.48
N THR A 12 2.35 -1.04 -6.32
CA THR A 12 1.03 -1.60 -6.09
C THR A 12 0.56 -1.29 -4.67
N HIS A 13 -0.66 -0.79 -4.56
CA HIS A 13 -1.26 -0.51 -3.25
C HIS A 13 -1.64 -1.83 -2.57
N PRO A 14 -1.53 -1.91 -1.23
CA PRO A 14 -1.93 -3.14 -0.52
C PRO A 14 -3.36 -3.56 -0.81
N GLY A 15 -4.27 -2.59 -1.02
CA GLY A 15 -5.65 -2.90 -1.39
C GLY A 15 -5.75 -3.65 -2.69
N ALA A 16 -4.90 -3.31 -3.66
CA ALA A 16 -4.88 -4.01 -4.93
C ALA A 16 -4.35 -5.44 -4.77
N VAL A 17 -3.35 -5.63 -3.92
CA VAL A 17 -2.85 -6.98 -3.63
C VAL A 17 -3.97 -7.84 -3.05
N LEU A 18 -4.72 -7.29 -2.09
CA LEU A 18 -5.84 -8.01 -1.51
C LEU A 18 -6.91 -8.31 -2.54
N ARG A 19 -7.27 -7.30 -3.34
CA ARG A 19 -8.36 -7.43 -4.30
C ARG A 19 -8.03 -8.41 -5.42
N GLU A 20 -6.82 -8.34 -5.95
CA GLU A 20 -6.49 -9.05 -7.17
C GLU A 20 -5.81 -10.39 -6.94
N ASP A 21 -5.09 -10.52 -5.82
CA ASP A 21 -4.34 -11.74 -5.57
C ASP A 21 -4.89 -12.54 -4.39
N VAL A 22 -5.09 -11.90 -3.26
CA VAL A 22 -5.38 -12.63 -2.02
C VAL A 22 -6.80 -13.15 -1.97
N LEU A 23 -7.79 -12.27 -2.22
CA LEU A 23 -9.19 -12.69 -2.13
C LEU A 23 -9.53 -13.77 -3.15
N PRO A 24 -9.10 -13.65 -4.42
CA PRO A 24 -9.37 -14.71 -5.37
C PRO A 24 -8.73 -16.04 -4.97
N GLU A 25 -7.52 -15.99 -4.45
CA GLU A 25 -6.83 -17.22 -4.08
C GLU A 25 -7.51 -17.90 -2.91
N LEU A 26 -7.95 -17.12 -1.91
CA LEU A 26 -8.63 -17.67 -0.75
C LEU A 26 -10.11 -17.95 -0.99
N GLY A 27 -10.66 -17.42 -2.06
CA GLY A 27 -12.08 -17.56 -2.34
C GLY A 27 -12.95 -16.78 -1.40
N TRP A 28 -12.44 -15.68 -0.83
CA TRP A 28 -13.20 -14.89 0.12
C TRP A 28 -13.88 -13.72 -0.56
N THR A 29 -15.08 -13.37 -0.05
CA THR A 29 -15.77 -12.16 -0.46
C THR A 29 -15.29 -11.00 0.39
N GLN A 30 -15.66 -9.77 -0.01
CA GLN A 30 -15.35 -8.59 0.81
C GLN A 30 -15.99 -8.69 2.18
N VAL A 31 -17.19 -9.25 2.26
CA VAL A 31 -17.88 -9.42 3.54
C VAL A 31 -17.10 -10.36 4.44
N GLU A 32 -16.59 -11.44 3.88
CA GLU A 32 -15.81 -12.37 4.68
C GLU A 32 -14.52 -11.72 5.17
N LEU A 33 -13.86 -10.96 4.31
CA LEU A 33 -12.65 -10.25 4.72
C LEU A 33 -12.96 -9.28 5.86
N ALA A 34 -14.05 -8.52 5.75
CA ALA A 34 -14.44 -7.58 6.80
C ALA A 34 -14.65 -8.29 8.11
N ASN A 35 -15.34 -9.43 8.07
CA ASN A 35 -15.59 -10.21 9.29
C ASN A 35 -14.29 -10.73 9.89
N ARG A 36 -13.37 -11.19 9.06
CA ARG A 36 -12.12 -11.75 9.57
C ARG A 36 -11.19 -10.67 10.09
N LEU A 37 -11.23 -9.48 9.49
CA LEU A 37 -10.45 -8.34 9.99
C LEU A 37 -11.12 -7.66 11.17
N MET A 38 -12.38 -8.00 11.43
CA MET A 38 -13.18 -7.38 12.49
C MET A 38 -13.31 -5.88 12.29
N VAL A 39 -13.60 -5.49 11.05
CA VAL A 39 -13.83 -4.09 10.69
C VAL A 39 -15.11 -4.02 9.84
N SER A 40 -15.57 -2.81 9.57
CA SER A 40 -16.80 -2.65 8.79
C SER A 40 -16.56 -3.00 7.32
N ARG A 41 -17.65 -3.34 6.63
CA ARG A 41 -17.57 -3.59 5.19
C ARG A 41 -17.12 -2.34 4.43
N GLN A 42 -17.53 -1.17 4.92
CA GLN A 42 -17.13 0.08 4.29
C GLN A 42 -15.62 0.28 4.39
N THR A 43 -15.05 -0.05 5.55
CA THR A 43 -13.60 0.02 5.71
C THR A 43 -12.89 -0.87 4.70
N VAL A 44 -13.37 -2.09 4.52
CA VAL A 44 -12.78 -3.02 3.55
C VAL A 44 -12.95 -2.48 2.13
N SER A 45 -14.14 -1.96 1.81
CA SER A 45 -14.38 -1.42 0.48
C SER A 45 -13.39 -0.29 0.17
N HIS A 46 -13.21 0.63 1.11
CA HIS A 46 -12.27 1.73 0.91
C HIS A 46 -10.83 1.23 0.75
N LEU A 47 -10.46 0.21 1.52
CA LEU A 47 -9.13 -0.38 1.42
C LEU A 47 -8.93 -1.03 0.06
N LEU A 48 -9.88 -1.84 -0.39
CA LEU A 48 -9.75 -2.55 -1.66
C LEU A 48 -9.78 -1.59 -2.85
N HIS A 49 -10.42 -0.44 -2.71
CA HIS A 49 -10.43 0.58 -3.77
C HIS A 49 -9.30 1.58 -3.61
N GLU A 50 -8.33 1.28 -2.75
CA GLU A 50 -7.11 2.07 -2.59
C GLU A 50 -7.40 3.48 -2.07
N GLN A 51 -8.52 3.64 -1.37
CA GLN A 51 -8.91 4.93 -0.81
C GLN A 51 -8.50 5.05 0.66
N LYS A 52 -7.92 4.01 1.24
CA LYS A 52 -7.54 4.00 2.62
C LYS A 52 -6.17 3.35 2.75
N ALA A 53 -5.29 3.99 3.49
CA ALA A 53 -3.94 3.46 3.72
C ALA A 53 -3.98 2.35 4.75
N VAL A 54 -3.02 1.44 4.68
CA VAL A 54 -2.85 0.41 5.69
C VAL A 54 -2.06 1.02 6.84
N THR A 55 -2.71 1.08 8.00
CA THR A 55 -2.06 1.53 9.24
C THR A 55 -1.43 0.34 9.93
N ALA A 56 -0.68 0.60 11.01
CA ALA A 56 -0.09 -0.48 11.79
C ALA A 56 -1.17 -1.43 12.32
N ASP A 57 -2.27 -0.89 12.83
CA ASP A 57 -3.37 -1.72 13.30
C ASP A 57 -3.92 -2.60 12.18
N MET A 58 -4.15 -2.00 11.02
CA MET A 58 -4.69 -2.75 9.90
C MET A 58 -3.71 -3.81 9.40
N ALA A 59 -2.41 -3.50 9.42
CA ALA A 59 -1.38 -4.46 9.01
C ALA A 59 -1.39 -5.70 9.91
N ILE A 60 -1.59 -5.50 11.21
CA ILE A 60 -1.67 -6.62 12.14
C ILE A 60 -2.92 -7.46 11.82
N ARG A 61 -4.05 -6.81 11.58
CA ARG A 61 -5.29 -7.52 11.26
C ARG A 61 -5.15 -8.31 9.95
N ILE A 62 -4.61 -7.68 8.93
CA ILE A 62 -4.45 -8.32 7.63
C ILE A 62 -3.53 -9.53 7.75
N SER A 63 -2.36 -9.36 8.35
CA SER A 63 -1.40 -10.45 8.45
C SER A 63 -1.96 -11.61 9.26
N SER A 64 -2.76 -11.31 10.29
CA SER A 64 -3.39 -12.34 11.09
C SER A 64 -4.44 -13.13 10.31
N ALA A 65 -5.13 -12.47 9.41
CA ALA A 65 -6.23 -13.10 8.67
C ALA A 65 -5.76 -13.81 7.39
N VAL A 66 -4.85 -13.20 6.64
CA VAL A 66 -4.50 -13.72 5.32
C VAL A 66 -3.05 -14.14 5.20
N GLY A 67 -2.20 -13.83 6.17
CA GLY A 67 -0.80 -14.23 6.12
C GLY A 67 0.12 -13.06 5.84
N GLY A 68 1.42 -13.39 5.77
CA GLY A 68 2.45 -12.37 5.73
C GLY A 68 2.74 -11.85 7.11
N THR A 69 3.45 -10.75 7.19
CA THR A 69 3.76 -10.11 8.46
C THR A 69 3.22 -8.68 8.43
N PRO A 70 2.98 -8.09 9.61
CA PRO A 70 2.57 -6.68 9.63
C PRO A 70 3.60 -5.80 8.92
N GLU A 71 4.88 -6.10 9.11
CA GLU A 71 5.94 -5.33 8.47
C GLU A 71 5.87 -5.40 6.95
N SER A 72 5.57 -6.58 6.41
CA SER A 72 5.50 -6.71 4.96
C SER A 72 4.34 -5.89 4.39
N TRP A 73 3.19 -5.89 5.06
CA TRP A 73 2.05 -5.10 4.59
C TRP A 73 2.32 -3.60 4.69
N LEU A 74 3.01 -3.18 5.77
CA LEU A 74 3.38 -1.77 5.91
C LEU A 74 4.44 -1.37 4.88
N SER A 75 5.35 -2.27 4.51
CA SER A 75 6.34 -1.98 3.49
C SER A 75 5.68 -1.70 2.14
N ILE A 76 4.65 -2.45 1.80
CA ILE A 76 3.92 -2.23 0.56
C ILE A 76 3.27 -0.84 0.59
N GLN A 77 2.65 -0.48 1.70
CA GLN A 77 2.03 0.84 1.84
C GLN A 77 3.07 1.95 1.78
N GLN A 78 4.20 1.74 2.44
CA GLN A 78 5.26 2.75 2.47
C GLN A 78 5.79 3.05 1.07
N ALA A 79 5.91 2.03 0.23
CA ALA A 79 6.36 2.23 -1.14
C ALA A 79 5.41 3.15 -1.90
N VAL A 80 4.10 2.96 -1.71
CA VAL A 80 3.10 3.82 -2.35
C VAL A 80 3.21 5.24 -1.81
N ASP A 81 3.32 5.38 -0.48
CA ASP A 81 3.37 6.69 0.15
C ASP A 81 4.59 7.48 -0.32
N LEU A 82 5.73 6.82 -0.41
CA LEU A 82 6.96 7.48 -0.84
C LEU A 82 6.87 7.89 -2.30
N TRP A 83 6.28 7.04 -3.13
CA TRP A 83 6.12 7.36 -4.55
C TRP A 83 5.23 8.59 -4.72
N GLU A 84 4.10 8.63 -4.00
CA GLU A 84 3.17 9.74 -4.09
C GLU A 84 3.78 11.03 -3.53
N ALA A 85 4.50 10.93 -2.41
CA ALA A 85 5.18 12.09 -1.84
C ALA A 85 6.24 12.61 -2.81
N GLY A 86 6.96 11.71 -3.47
CA GLY A 86 7.97 12.10 -4.45
C GLY A 86 7.37 12.86 -5.62
N ILE A 87 6.19 12.42 -6.09
CA ILE A 87 5.49 13.13 -7.16
C ILE A 87 5.15 14.55 -6.72
N LYS A 88 4.63 14.70 -5.48
CA LYS A 88 4.28 16.02 -4.98
C LYS A 88 5.49 16.92 -4.87
N PHE A 89 6.63 16.40 -4.42
CA PHE A 89 7.85 17.17 -4.33
C PHE A 89 8.29 17.65 -5.70
N LYS A 90 8.30 16.77 -6.68
CA LYS A 90 8.73 17.14 -8.02
C LYS A 90 7.80 18.13 -8.68
N SER A 91 6.51 18.06 -8.36
CA SER A 91 5.53 18.94 -8.96
C SER A 91 5.47 20.31 -8.31
N ASN A 92 6.03 20.47 -7.12
CA ASN A 92 5.98 21.74 -6.41
C ASN A 92 7.23 22.54 -6.73
N PRO A 93 7.12 23.68 -7.43
CA PRO A 93 8.31 24.45 -7.83
C PRO A 93 9.15 24.89 -6.64
N ALA A 94 8.54 25.09 -5.47
CA ALA A 94 9.29 25.51 -4.29
C ALA A 94 10.10 24.37 -3.70
N LEU A 95 9.65 23.12 -3.89
CA LEU A 95 10.30 21.97 -3.27
C LEU A 95 11.20 21.20 -4.21
N ALA A 96 11.03 21.38 -5.51
CA ALA A 96 11.82 20.63 -6.49
C ALA A 96 13.32 20.81 -6.30
N PRO A 97 13.83 22.02 -6.01
CA PRO A 97 15.28 22.18 -5.77
C PRO A 97 15.77 21.38 -4.57
N LEU A 98 14.96 21.28 -3.51
CA LEU A 98 15.33 20.48 -2.35
C LEU A 98 15.45 19.01 -2.73
N PHE A 99 14.53 18.54 -3.54
CA PHE A 99 14.55 17.15 -3.97
C PHE A 99 15.85 16.85 -4.74
N ARG A 100 16.22 17.74 -5.67
CA ARG A 100 17.44 17.56 -6.41
C ARG A 100 18.66 17.62 -5.53
N GLN A 101 18.66 18.54 -4.56
CA GLN A 101 19.78 18.70 -3.66
C GLN A 101 19.97 17.46 -2.79
N ALA A 102 18.87 16.86 -2.33
CA ALA A 102 18.97 15.66 -1.54
C ALA A 102 19.62 14.52 -2.30
N ARG A 103 19.47 14.48 -3.62
CA ARG A 103 20.08 13.43 -4.43
C ARG A 103 21.58 13.59 -4.55
N MET A 104 22.11 14.76 -4.25
CA MET A 104 23.55 15.00 -4.34
C MET A 104 24.24 14.69 -3.02
N VAL A 105 23.50 14.40 -1.97
CA VAL A 105 24.09 14.07 -0.69
C VAL A 105 24.46 12.60 -0.70
N PRO A 106 25.68 12.25 -0.38
CA PRO A 106 26.13 10.85 -0.39
C PRO A 106 25.40 9.99 0.62
#